data_8b0fbf85e6bf4b8b705d5e0f310cb50f
#
_entry.id   8b0fbf85e6bf4b8b705d5e0f310cb50f
#
_cell.length_a   1.000
_cell.length_b   1.000
_cell.length_c   1.000
_cell.angle_alpha   90.00
_cell.angle_beta   90.00
_cell.angle_gamma   90.00
#
_symmetry.space_group_name_H-M   'P 1'
#
loop_
_entity.id
_entity.type
_entity.pdbx_description
1 polymer ?
#
loop_
_entity_poly.entity_id
_entity_poly.type
_entity_poly.pdbx_seq_one_letter_code
_entity_poly.pdbx_strand_id
1 'polypeptide(L)'
;MIKRILLAVCIVIFYLVQADAQINYGTTGLMNMPTADMQRDKTFMAGGSWLNHHATVPRWWYDTWNYYINITIFPWLEAGYLCTGHKAVPVDYGNRSGYWVPSTYGKFVNQDRSFHFRLRVWKEGCWKEWTPQIVLGANDVIGDSWNGGSLSKPSELNYGNGFLNRYYLAITKHFYFENVGTLGAHLSWIYSNRFDNKLNNPAMGANFRFHLKDSDSWVHKAINGVNLMAEMVPGYTDVKEDLTFDPDGAKYQVNLGMEYSFWKDYINAVVELNRCKYFSGGLVFKIHLK
;
A
#
# COMPACT_ATOMS: atom_id res chain seq x y z
N MET A 1 -20.56 -33.06 19.50
CA MET A 1 -19.56 -33.37 18.46
C MET A 1 -19.65 -32.36 17.31
N ILE A 2 -20.80 -32.12 16.72
CA ILE A 2 -21.02 -31.20 15.59
C ILE A 2 -20.57 -29.75 15.90
N LYS A 3 -20.86 -29.18 17.09
CA LYS A 3 -20.42 -27.84 17.49
C LYS A 3 -18.89 -27.68 17.58
N ARG A 4 -18.17 -28.75 17.94
CA ARG A 4 -16.69 -28.75 17.97
C ARG A 4 -16.10 -28.87 16.59
N ILE A 5 -16.76 -29.58 15.67
CA ILE A 5 -16.38 -29.68 14.26
C ILE A 5 -16.63 -28.35 13.55
N LEU A 6 -17.79 -27.71 13.79
CA LEU A 6 -18.08 -26.36 13.27
C LEU A 6 -17.07 -25.32 13.79
N LEU A 7 -16.70 -25.37 15.06
CA LEU A 7 -15.70 -24.49 15.63
C LEU A 7 -14.31 -24.73 15.02
N ALA A 8 -13.94 -26.00 14.80
CA ALA A 8 -12.70 -26.37 14.12
C ALA A 8 -12.67 -25.96 12.66
N VAL A 9 -13.78 -26.11 11.93
CA VAL A 9 -13.94 -25.67 10.54
C VAL A 9 -13.89 -24.13 10.46
N CYS A 10 -14.55 -23.41 11.38
CA CYS A 10 -14.40 -21.96 11.49
C CYS A 10 -12.97 -21.55 11.80
N ILE A 11 -12.25 -22.26 12.66
CA ILE A 11 -10.84 -21.96 12.98
C ILE A 11 -9.93 -22.19 11.77
N VAL A 12 -10.18 -23.25 10.97
CA VAL A 12 -9.38 -23.56 9.78
C VAL A 12 -9.62 -22.53 8.66
N ILE A 13 -10.85 -22.05 8.49
CA ILE A 13 -11.19 -21.00 7.51
C ILE A 13 -10.52 -19.66 7.90
N PHE A 14 -10.26 -19.41 9.18
CA PHE A 14 -9.61 -18.18 9.65
C PHE A 14 -8.11 -18.06 9.35
N TYR A 15 -7.45 -19.13 8.86
CA TYR A 15 -6.00 -19.13 8.61
C TYR A 15 -5.58 -18.80 7.16
N LEU A 16 -6.52 -18.56 6.26
CA LEU A 16 -6.22 -18.47 4.82
C LEU A 16 -6.31 -17.07 4.20
N VAL A 17 -6.69 -16.04 4.95
CA VAL A 17 -6.66 -14.69 4.40
C VAL A 17 -5.23 -14.14 4.55
N GLN A 18 -4.46 -14.25 3.50
CA GLN A 18 -3.19 -13.55 3.37
C GLN A 18 -3.49 -12.11 3.00
N ALA A 19 -3.00 -11.17 3.79
CA ALA A 19 -3.11 -9.77 3.48
C ALA A 19 -1.97 -9.35 2.55
N ASP A 20 -2.31 -8.58 1.53
CA ASP A 20 -1.39 -8.11 0.51
C ASP A 20 -0.50 -6.99 1.06
N ALA A 21 0.69 -6.84 0.50
CA ALA A 21 1.62 -5.80 0.86
C ALA A 21 1.53 -4.64 -0.13
N GLN A 22 1.18 -3.46 0.36
CA GLN A 22 1.17 -2.22 -0.40
C GLN A 22 2.60 -1.67 -0.49
N ILE A 23 3.29 -1.93 -1.60
CA ILE A 23 4.71 -1.59 -1.74
C ILE A 23 4.98 -0.09 -1.74
N ASN A 24 4.03 0.72 -2.20
CA ASN A 24 4.18 2.18 -2.27
C ASN A 24 4.18 2.84 -0.89
N TYR A 25 3.50 2.24 0.07
CA TYR A 25 3.32 2.80 1.43
C TYR A 25 3.96 1.94 2.52
N GLY A 26 4.45 0.76 2.21
CA GLY A 26 5.03 -0.15 3.20
C GLY A 26 4.04 -0.66 4.24
N THR A 27 2.76 -0.73 3.91
CA THR A 27 1.67 -1.18 4.78
C THR A 27 0.89 -2.31 4.11
N THR A 28 -0.13 -2.83 4.77
CA THR A 28 -1.08 -3.76 4.15
C THR A 28 -2.08 -3.00 3.29
N GLY A 29 -2.35 -3.48 2.07
CA GLY A 29 -3.28 -2.87 1.11
C GLY A 29 -3.09 -3.45 -0.29
N LEU A 30 -3.75 -2.85 -1.28
CA LEU A 30 -3.46 -3.16 -2.70
C LEU A 30 -2.17 -2.43 -3.13
N MET A 31 -2.14 -1.83 -4.29
CA MET A 31 -0.98 -1.07 -4.80
C MET A 31 -0.87 0.31 -4.14
N ASN A 32 -1.80 1.19 -4.46
CA ASN A 32 -1.93 2.54 -3.88
C ASN A 32 -3.13 2.68 -2.94
N MET A 33 -4.11 1.81 -3.08
CA MET A 33 -5.34 1.83 -2.30
C MET A 33 -5.16 1.17 -0.95
N PRO A 34 -5.48 1.83 0.17
CA PRO A 34 -5.56 1.18 1.46
C PRO A 34 -6.78 0.26 1.52
N THR A 35 -6.61 -0.94 2.06
CA THR A 35 -7.70 -1.89 2.32
C THR A 35 -7.91 -2.07 3.82
N ALA A 36 -8.96 -2.78 4.21
CA ALA A 36 -9.13 -3.14 5.61
C ALA A 36 -8.39 -4.43 6.00
N ASP A 37 -7.70 -5.09 5.07
CA ASP A 37 -6.91 -6.27 5.40
C ASP A 37 -5.79 -5.94 6.38
N MET A 38 -5.49 -6.90 7.24
CA MET A 38 -4.42 -6.82 8.22
C MET A 38 -3.58 -8.08 8.12
N GLN A 39 -2.27 -7.94 8.23
CA GLN A 39 -1.40 -9.10 8.38
C GLN A 39 -1.79 -9.91 9.63
N ARG A 40 -1.36 -11.16 9.67
CA ARG A 40 -1.52 -12.00 10.85
C ARG A 40 -0.88 -11.32 12.07
N ASP A 41 -1.43 -11.62 13.24
CA ASP A 41 -0.84 -11.22 14.52
C ASP A 41 0.66 -11.53 14.56
N LYS A 42 1.44 -10.60 15.10
CA LYS A 42 2.90 -10.71 15.23
C LYS A 42 3.63 -10.96 13.90
N THR A 43 3.12 -10.42 12.80
CA THR A 43 3.83 -10.47 11.52
C THR A 43 4.75 -9.27 11.38
N PHE A 44 6.03 -9.53 11.19
CA PHE A 44 7.02 -8.55 10.76
C PHE A 44 7.12 -8.62 9.23
N MET A 45 7.04 -7.47 8.60
CA MET A 45 7.17 -7.31 7.16
C MET A 45 8.28 -6.31 6.87
N ALA A 46 9.15 -6.63 5.95
CA ALA A 46 10.16 -5.72 5.42
C ALA A 46 10.17 -5.80 3.90
N GLY A 47 10.41 -4.70 3.23
CA GLY A 47 10.42 -4.70 1.78
C GLY A 47 11.15 -3.50 1.19
N GLY A 48 11.25 -3.54 -0.13
CA GLY A 48 11.76 -2.45 -0.93
C GLY A 48 11.17 -2.49 -2.33
N SER A 49 10.99 -1.34 -2.92
CA SER A 49 10.43 -1.23 -4.25
C SER A 49 11.07 -0.12 -5.08
N TRP A 50 10.96 -0.27 -6.38
CA TRP A 50 11.20 0.77 -7.34
C TRP A 50 9.86 1.22 -7.91
N LEU A 51 9.62 2.51 -7.82
CA LEU A 51 8.40 3.18 -8.24
C LEU A 51 8.73 4.11 -9.40
N ASN A 52 8.10 3.88 -10.53
CA ASN A 52 8.16 4.80 -11.65
C ASN A 52 7.59 6.16 -11.24
N HIS A 53 8.17 7.25 -11.70
CA HIS A 53 7.72 8.61 -11.35
C HIS A 53 6.26 8.92 -11.76
N HIS A 54 5.68 8.15 -12.67
CA HIS A 54 4.27 8.22 -13.00
C HIS A 54 3.38 7.33 -12.13
N ALA A 55 3.97 6.48 -11.30
CA ALA A 55 3.23 5.51 -10.48
C ALA A 55 2.76 6.08 -9.14
N THR A 56 3.48 7.06 -8.62
CA THR A 56 3.21 7.61 -7.30
C THR A 56 1.99 8.52 -7.30
N VAL A 57 1.31 8.57 -6.15
CA VAL A 57 0.22 9.51 -5.86
C VAL A 57 0.62 10.29 -4.60
N PRO A 58 0.98 11.56 -4.72
CA PRO A 58 1.09 12.41 -5.90
C PRO A 58 2.21 12.00 -6.85
N ARG A 59 2.10 12.46 -8.08
CA ARG A 59 3.12 12.21 -9.11
C ARG A 59 4.41 12.97 -8.81
N TRP A 60 5.54 12.30 -9.06
CA TRP A 60 6.87 12.86 -8.85
C TRP A 60 7.60 13.08 -10.17
N TRP A 61 8.69 13.86 -10.14
CA TRP A 61 9.49 14.14 -11.34
C TRP A 61 10.55 13.07 -11.62
N TYR A 62 10.76 12.13 -10.69
CA TYR A 62 11.81 11.13 -10.73
C TYR A 62 11.34 9.81 -10.17
N ASP A 63 11.96 8.74 -10.64
CA ASP A 63 11.73 7.42 -10.11
C ASP A 63 12.16 7.36 -8.64
N THR A 64 11.36 6.70 -7.84
CA THR A 64 11.54 6.63 -6.40
C THR A 64 11.83 5.21 -5.97
N TRP A 65 12.79 5.07 -5.09
CA TRP A 65 13.04 3.84 -4.38
C TRP A 65 12.50 3.99 -2.96
N ASN A 66 11.87 2.95 -2.47
CA ASN A 66 11.51 2.90 -1.07
C ASN A 66 12.04 1.62 -0.40
N TYR A 67 12.21 1.71 0.90
CA TYR A 67 12.38 0.57 1.76
C TYR A 67 11.58 0.81 3.04
N TYR A 68 11.04 -0.26 3.59
CA TYR A 68 10.14 -0.16 4.73
C TYR A 68 10.25 -1.36 5.65
N ILE A 69 9.83 -1.13 6.87
CA ILE A 69 9.53 -2.15 7.85
C ILE A 69 8.12 -1.92 8.39
N ASN A 70 7.43 -2.99 8.67
CA ASN A 70 6.08 -2.94 9.20
C ASN A 70 5.88 -4.09 10.18
N ILE A 71 5.11 -3.87 11.22
CA ILE A 71 4.77 -4.89 12.20
C ILE A 71 3.30 -4.83 12.56
N THR A 72 2.64 -5.96 12.50
CA THR A 72 1.32 -6.15 13.10
C THR A 72 1.52 -6.56 14.55
N ILE A 73 1.49 -5.59 15.45
CA ILE A 73 1.80 -5.76 16.88
C ILE A 73 0.71 -6.60 17.56
N PHE A 74 -0.54 -6.31 17.19
CA PHE A 74 -1.74 -7.02 17.63
C PHE A 74 -2.63 -7.26 16.42
N PRO A 75 -3.58 -8.19 16.48
CA PRO A 75 -4.49 -8.45 15.35
C PRO A 75 -5.27 -7.21 14.87
N TRP A 76 -5.25 -6.14 15.64
CA TRP A 76 -5.98 -4.90 15.38
C TRP A 76 -5.08 -3.68 15.19
N LEU A 77 -3.76 -3.79 15.38
CA LEU A 77 -2.81 -2.68 15.29
C LEU A 77 -1.61 -3.03 14.41
N GLU A 78 -1.43 -2.30 13.35
CA GLU A 78 -0.27 -2.33 12.47
C GLU A 78 0.46 -1.00 12.53
N ALA A 79 1.77 -1.03 12.65
CA ALA A 79 2.64 0.13 12.62
C ALA A 79 3.79 -0.10 11.65
N GLY A 80 4.14 0.91 10.87
CA GLY A 80 5.19 0.82 9.87
C GLY A 80 6.05 2.07 9.79
N TYR A 81 7.23 1.88 9.27
CA TYR A 81 8.17 2.93 8.90
C TYR A 81 8.54 2.78 7.44
N LEU A 82 8.51 3.86 6.71
CA LEU A 82 8.89 3.94 5.30
C LEU A 82 9.96 5.00 5.12
N CYS A 83 10.94 4.71 4.30
CA CYS A 83 11.90 5.68 3.82
C CYS A 83 11.88 5.68 2.29
N THR A 84 11.71 6.84 1.70
CA THR A 84 11.79 7.04 0.26
C THR A 84 13.07 7.74 -0.13
N GLY A 85 13.56 7.46 -1.32
CA GLY A 85 14.76 8.08 -1.84
C GLY A 85 14.77 8.05 -3.37
N HIS A 86 15.62 8.88 -3.95
CA HIS A 86 15.81 8.92 -5.38
C HIS A 86 17.28 9.20 -5.74
N LYS A 87 17.65 8.94 -6.97
CA LYS A 87 18.94 9.36 -7.49
C LYS A 87 18.86 10.86 -7.82
N ALA A 88 19.70 11.65 -7.16
CA ALA A 88 19.77 13.07 -7.44
C ALA A 88 20.28 13.31 -8.87
N VAL A 89 19.47 13.94 -9.68
CA VAL A 89 19.77 14.28 -11.07
C VAL A 89 19.65 15.80 -11.24
N PRO A 90 20.50 16.44 -12.04
CA PRO A 90 20.33 17.86 -12.35
C PRO A 90 19.05 18.04 -13.17
N VAL A 91 18.15 18.88 -12.72
CA VAL A 91 16.97 19.32 -13.45
C VAL A 91 17.01 20.85 -13.47
N ASP A 92 16.77 21.44 -14.60
CA ASP A 92 16.76 22.91 -14.78
C ASP A 92 15.60 23.64 -14.09
N TYR A 93 15.05 23.06 -13.07
CA TYR A 93 13.82 23.55 -12.45
C TYR A 93 14.02 24.43 -11.24
N GLY A 94 15.18 25.06 -11.13
CA GLY A 94 15.46 25.96 -10.02
C GLY A 94 15.50 25.24 -8.66
N ASN A 95 15.87 25.94 -7.61
CA ASN A 95 16.07 25.45 -6.25
C ASN A 95 14.83 24.84 -5.55
N ARG A 96 13.96 24.16 -6.26
CA ARG A 96 12.68 23.68 -5.70
C ARG A 96 12.75 22.39 -4.91
N SER A 97 13.84 21.64 -5.00
CA SER A 97 14.08 20.55 -4.06
C SER A 97 15.46 20.72 -3.42
N GLY A 98 15.54 20.74 -2.12
CA GLY A 98 16.81 20.78 -1.38
C GLY A 98 17.78 19.64 -1.66
N TYR A 99 17.46 18.77 -2.63
CA TYR A 99 18.22 17.63 -3.10
C TYR A 99 19.15 17.96 -4.29
N TRP A 100 19.18 19.17 -4.75
CA TRP A 100 19.79 19.67 -6.01
C TRP A 100 21.07 20.42 -5.83
N VAL A 101 21.88 20.02 -4.91
CA VAL A 101 23.21 20.62 -4.79
C VAL A 101 24.21 19.78 -5.58
N PRO A 102 25.23 20.39 -6.20
CA PRO A 102 26.21 19.65 -7.00
C PRO A 102 26.86 18.49 -6.26
N SER A 103 27.00 18.58 -4.94
CA SER A 103 27.59 17.53 -4.10
C SER A 103 26.74 16.25 -4.02
N THR A 104 25.45 16.30 -4.35
CA THR A 104 24.53 15.16 -4.33
C THR A 104 24.25 14.59 -5.71
N TYR A 105 24.68 15.24 -6.79
CA TYR A 105 24.42 14.76 -8.16
C TYR A 105 24.91 13.34 -8.37
N GLY A 106 24.06 12.50 -8.92
CA GLY A 106 24.31 11.07 -9.15
C GLY A 106 24.34 10.20 -7.91
N LYS A 107 24.25 10.77 -6.71
CA LYS A 107 24.14 10.03 -5.46
C LYS A 107 22.69 9.70 -5.15
N PHE A 108 22.48 8.64 -4.40
CA PHE A 108 21.18 8.30 -3.86
C PHE A 108 20.91 9.15 -2.61
N VAL A 109 19.81 9.83 -2.57
CA VAL A 109 19.41 10.73 -1.47
C VAL A 109 18.04 10.35 -0.92
N ASN A 110 17.91 10.44 0.40
CA ASN A 110 16.64 10.27 1.06
C ASN A 110 15.75 11.48 0.77
N GLN A 111 14.50 11.20 0.50
CA GLN A 111 13.50 12.20 0.20
C GLN A 111 12.55 12.40 1.37
N ASP A 112 12.04 11.32 1.93
CA ASP A 112 11.08 11.35 3.02
C ASP A 112 11.26 10.14 3.94
N ARG A 113 10.91 10.32 5.21
CA ARG A 113 10.90 9.28 6.24
C ARG A 113 9.62 9.42 7.02
N SER A 114 8.83 8.39 7.07
CA SER A 114 7.48 8.49 7.59
C SER A 114 7.06 7.28 8.42
N PHE A 115 6.15 7.52 9.36
CA PHE A 115 5.48 6.48 10.12
C PHE A 115 4.04 6.32 9.66
N HIS A 116 3.58 5.08 9.69
CA HIS A 116 2.25 4.67 9.28
C HIS A 116 1.59 3.88 10.39
N PHE A 117 0.28 4.08 10.57
CA PHE A 117 -0.50 3.39 11.57
C PHE A 117 -1.83 2.94 10.98
N ARG A 118 -2.25 1.72 11.36
CA ARG A 118 -3.53 1.17 10.97
C ARG A 118 -4.19 0.48 12.15
N LEU A 119 -5.46 0.77 12.35
CA LEU A 119 -6.27 0.27 13.45
C LEU A 119 -7.51 -0.44 12.90
N ARG A 120 -7.62 -1.75 13.11
CA ARG A 120 -8.83 -2.49 12.80
C ARG A 120 -9.87 -2.27 13.89
N VAL A 121 -10.91 -1.52 13.54
CA VAL A 121 -12.00 -1.20 14.47
C VAL A 121 -13.13 -2.23 14.41
N TRP A 122 -13.22 -2.98 13.31
CA TRP A 122 -14.22 -4.02 13.12
C TRP A 122 -13.66 -5.18 12.31
N LYS A 123 -13.85 -6.40 12.82
CA LYS A 123 -13.37 -7.61 12.15
C LYS A 123 -14.46 -8.17 11.23
N GLU A 124 -14.08 -8.67 10.06
CA GLU A 124 -14.99 -9.35 9.15
C GLU A 124 -15.72 -10.51 9.85
N GLY A 125 -17.03 -10.59 9.62
CA GLY A 125 -17.86 -11.67 10.15
C GLY A 125 -18.08 -11.67 11.67
N CYS A 126 -17.65 -10.63 12.41
CA CYS A 126 -17.73 -10.63 13.88
C CYS A 126 -19.15 -10.53 14.42
N TRP A 127 -20.10 -10.03 13.64
CA TRP A 127 -21.52 -9.98 14.00
C TRP A 127 -22.34 -10.96 13.15
N LYS A 128 -22.27 -10.82 11.83
CA LYS A 128 -22.91 -11.70 10.85
C LYS A 128 -21.93 -11.97 9.72
N GLU A 129 -22.04 -13.08 9.04
CA GLU A 129 -21.12 -13.52 7.97
C GLU A 129 -20.94 -12.46 6.86
N TRP A 130 -21.97 -11.67 6.59
CA TRP A 130 -21.91 -10.62 5.59
C TRP A 130 -21.22 -9.33 6.05
N THR A 131 -20.96 -9.16 7.36
CA THR A 131 -20.35 -7.92 7.86
C THR A 131 -18.91 -7.77 7.36
N PRO A 132 -18.54 -6.59 6.82
CA PRO A 132 -17.19 -6.36 6.33
C PRO A 132 -16.19 -6.11 7.46
N GLN A 133 -14.93 -6.11 7.14
CA GLN A 133 -13.87 -5.58 8.00
C GLN A 133 -13.74 -4.07 7.81
N ILE A 134 -13.38 -3.35 8.89
CA ILE A 134 -13.19 -1.89 8.86
C ILE A 134 -11.88 -1.55 9.55
N VAL A 135 -11.07 -0.73 8.87
CA VAL A 135 -9.79 -0.21 9.34
C VAL A 135 -9.78 1.31 9.21
N LEU A 136 -9.31 1.97 10.25
CA LEU A 136 -8.86 3.36 10.20
C LEU A 136 -7.35 3.37 10.04
N GLY A 137 -6.83 4.23 9.21
CA GLY A 137 -5.41 4.31 9.01
C GLY A 137 -4.92 5.71 8.67
N ALA A 138 -3.62 5.88 8.88
CA ALA A 138 -2.93 7.11 8.56
C ALA A 138 -1.53 6.80 8.07
N ASN A 139 -1.17 7.35 6.94
CA ASN A 139 0.16 7.29 6.38
C ASN A 139 0.86 8.62 6.59
N ASP A 140 2.15 8.57 6.86
CA ASP A 140 3.02 9.71 6.99
C ASP A 140 2.51 10.73 8.02
N VAL A 141 2.21 10.24 9.22
CA VAL A 141 1.69 11.05 10.33
C VAL A 141 2.80 11.65 11.20
N ILE A 142 3.95 10.99 11.26
CA ILE A 142 5.14 11.46 11.94
C ILE A 142 6.30 11.15 11.01
N GLY A 143 7.04 12.16 10.61
CA GLY A 143 8.18 12.02 9.71
C GLY A 143 9.28 13.01 10.07
N ASP A 144 10.50 12.64 9.74
CA ASP A 144 11.63 13.56 9.74
C ASP A 144 11.53 14.36 8.44
N SER A 145 10.77 15.39 8.51
CA SER A 145 10.70 16.34 7.42
C SER A 145 11.52 17.54 7.80
N TRP A 146 12.34 17.98 6.90
CA TRP A 146 13.17 19.17 7.08
C TRP A 146 12.36 20.42 7.47
N ASN A 147 11.06 20.38 7.35
CA ASN A 147 10.15 21.48 7.57
C ASN A 147 8.82 21.11 8.23
N GLY A 148 8.85 20.13 9.08
CA GLY A 148 7.69 19.73 9.86
C GLY A 148 6.93 18.56 9.25
N GLY A 149 6.79 17.51 10.02
CA GLY A 149 5.97 16.36 9.69
C GLY A 149 4.52 16.76 9.46
N SER A 150 3.74 15.81 9.05
CA SER A 150 2.33 15.97 8.72
C SER A 150 1.45 16.58 9.82
N LEU A 151 1.91 16.59 11.06
CA LEU A 151 1.26 17.31 12.18
C LEU A 151 1.54 18.81 12.19
N SER A 152 2.57 19.28 11.47
CA SER A 152 2.81 20.70 11.26
C SER A 152 2.06 21.16 10.00
N LYS A 153 1.52 22.36 10.03
CA LYS A 153 0.87 22.94 8.85
C LYS A 153 1.86 22.92 7.68
N PRO A 154 1.49 22.33 6.52
CA PRO A 154 2.32 22.41 5.34
C PRO A 154 2.52 23.90 5.03
N SER A 155 3.75 24.40 5.07
CA SER A 155 4.01 25.73 4.57
C SER A 155 4.06 25.67 3.05
N GLU A 156 3.57 26.68 2.38
CA GLU A 156 3.53 26.78 0.91
C GLU A 156 4.92 26.65 0.25
N LEU A 157 5.98 26.71 1.04
CA LEU A 157 7.38 26.62 0.60
C LEU A 157 7.98 25.19 0.74
N ASN A 158 7.24 24.25 1.28
CA ASN A 158 7.77 22.92 1.65
C ASN A 158 7.32 21.83 0.68
N TYR A 159 7.95 21.76 -0.45
CA TYR A 159 7.70 20.75 -1.48
C TYR A 159 8.25 19.34 -1.14
N GLY A 160 8.89 19.17 0.03
CA GLY A 160 9.68 17.99 0.32
C GLY A 160 9.09 16.98 1.30
N ASN A 161 7.94 17.25 1.92
CA ASN A 161 7.57 16.48 3.11
C ASN A 161 6.11 16.08 3.14
N GLY A 162 5.87 14.90 3.70
CA GLY A 162 4.54 14.36 3.84
C GLY A 162 3.91 13.98 2.49
N PHE A 163 4.71 13.57 1.51
CA PHE A 163 4.22 13.16 0.18
C PHE A 163 3.18 12.06 0.26
N LEU A 164 3.35 11.18 1.23
CA LEU A 164 2.48 10.03 1.44
C LEU A 164 1.43 10.31 2.50
N ASN A 165 1.30 11.57 2.96
CA ASN A 165 0.33 11.94 3.99
C ASN A 165 -1.10 11.73 3.51
N ARG A 166 -1.78 10.84 4.20
CA ARG A 166 -3.21 10.60 4.03
C ARG A 166 -3.79 9.95 5.27
N TYR A 167 -5.05 10.22 5.50
CA TYR A 167 -5.91 9.52 6.45
C TYR A 167 -6.98 8.76 5.69
N TYR A 168 -7.40 7.63 6.19
CA TYR A 168 -8.39 6.84 5.48
C TYR A 168 -9.26 5.98 6.40
N LEU A 169 -10.46 5.74 5.91
CA LEU A 169 -11.34 4.69 6.36
C LEU A 169 -11.37 3.63 5.26
N ALA A 170 -11.07 2.39 5.57
CA ALA A 170 -11.11 1.30 4.62
C ALA A 170 -12.11 0.22 5.06
N ILE A 171 -12.80 -0.34 4.09
CA ILE A 171 -13.80 -1.40 4.25
C ILE A 171 -13.44 -2.52 3.29
N THR A 172 -13.40 -3.75 3.78
CA THR A 172 -13.09 -4.95 2.97
C THR A 172 -14.08 -6.07 3.25
N LYS A 173 -14.50 -6.75 2.20
CA LYS A 173 -15.29 -7.99 2.28
C LYS A 173 -14.71 -9.05 1.37
N HIS A 174 -14.56 -10.27 1.90
CA HIS A 174 -14.09 -11.42 1.15
C HIS A 174 -15.22 -12.35 0.77
N PHE A 175 -15.12 -12.90 -0.45
CA PHE A 175 -16.02 -13.90 -1.00
C PHE A 175 -15.20 -15.15 -1.35
N TYR A 176 -15.51 -16.26 -0.72
CA TYR A 176 -14.79 -17.52 -0.86
C TYR A 176 -15.46 -18.41 -1.89
N PHE A 177 -14.69 -18.83 -2.88
CA PHE A 177 -15.12 -19.79 -3.90
C PHE A 177 -14.33 -21.10 -3.70
N GLU A 178 -15.02 -22.13 -3.27
CA GLU A 178 -14.40 -23.41 -2.97
C GLU A 178 -13.62 -23.96 -4.18
N ASN A 179 -12.36 -24.35 -3.95
CA ASN A 179 -11.43 -24.88 -4.97
C ASN A 179 -11.13 -23.93 -6.15
N VAL A 180 -11.45 -22.65 -6.03
CA VAL A 180 -11.17 -21.64 -7.07
C VAL A 180 -10.32 -20.52 -6.51
N GLY A 181 -10.78 -19.88 -5.43
CA GLY A 181 -10.04 -18.75 -4.85
C GLY A 181 -10.88 -17.86 -3.95
N THR A 182 -10.29 -16.75 -3.59
CA THR A 182 -10.91 -15.71 -2.76
C THR A 182 -10.90 -14.40 -3.50
N LEU A 183 -12.07 -13.79 -3.65
CA LEU A 183 -12.24 -12.42 -4.13
C LEU A 183 -12.32 -11.47 -2.94
N GLY A 184 -11.41 -10.51 -2.85
CA GLY A 184 -11.51 -9.37 -1.97
C GLY A 184 -12.14 -8.19 -2.69
N ALA A 185 -13.14 -7.58 -2.07
CA ALA A 185 -13.74 -6.33 -2.54
C ALA A 185 -13.46 -5.23 -1.52
N HIS A 186 -12.92 -4.10 -1.99
CA HIS A 186 -12.39 -3.05 -1.14
C HIS A 186 -12.98 -1.69 -1.50
N LEU A 187 -13.32 -0.93 -0.48
CA LEU A 187 -13.74 0.46 -0.58
C LEU A 187 -12.99 1.27 0.47
N SER A 188 -12.47 2.42 0.10
CA SER A 188 -11.82 3.33 1.03
C SER A 188 -12.27 4.75 0.80
N TRP A 189 -12.29 5.52 1.86
CA TRP A 189 -12.38 6.98 1.78
C TRP A 189 -11.02 7.55 2.17
N ILE A 190 -10.41 8.32 1.28
CA ILE A 190 -9.06 8.87 1.46
C ILE A 190 -9.17 10.38 1.64
N TYR A 191 -8.55 10.87 2.71
CA TYR A 191 -8.44 12.29 3.01
C TYR A 191 -6.98 12.71 3.11
N SER A 192 -6.61 13.79 2.44
CA SER A 192 -5.34 14.48 2.60
C SER A 192 -5.57 15.98 2.42
N ASN A 193 -4.96 16.79 3.28
CA ASN A 193 -5.05 18.25 3.19
C ASN A 193 -3.75 18.87 2.69
N ARG A 194 -2.98 18.14 1.91
CA ARG A 194 -1.78 18.71 1.29
C ARG A 194 -2.15 19.76 0.26
N PHE A 195 -1.33 20.80 0.16
CA PHE A 195 -1.54 21.86 -0.83
C PHE A 195 -1.40 21.38 -2.29
N ASP A 196 -0.53 20.39 -2.50
CA ASP A 196 -0.21 19.82 -3.81
C ASP A 196 -1.04 18.57 -4.16
N ASN A 197 -1.78 18.04 -3.22
CA ASN A 197 -2.61 16.85 -3.42
C ASN A 197 -3.74 16.77 -2.38
N LYS A 198 -4.70 17.67 -2.48
CA LYS A 198 -5.88 17.64 -1.63
C LYS A 198 -6.78 16.48 -2.03
N LEU A 199 -7.07 15.60 -1.09
CA LEU A 199 -7.94 14.46 -1.29
C LEU A 199 -9.09 14.49 -0.30
N ASN A 200 -10.27 14.18 -0.79
CA ASN A 200 -11.46 13.90 0.02
C ASN A 200 -12.40 13.02 -0.82
N ASN A 201 -11.91 11.87 -1.23
CA ASN A 201 -12.51 11.08 -2.29
C ASN A 201 -12.52 9.58 -1.95
N PRO A 202 -13.50 8.82 -2.47
CA PRO A 202 -13.48 7.37 -2.38
C PRO A 202 -12.41 6.76 -3.29
N ALA A 203 -11.98 5.55 -2.94
CA ALA A 203 -11.20 4.64 -3.76
C ALA A 203 -11.86 3.27 -3.72
N MET A 204 -11.76 2.52 -4.80
CA MET A 204 -12.30 1.16 -4.89
C MET A 204 -11.31 0.22 -5.54
N GLY A 205 -11.35 -1.04 -5.14
CA GLY A 205 -10.48 -2.05 -5.69
C GLY A 205 -10.94 -3.46 -5.40
N ALA A 206 -10.31 -4.39 -6.06
CA ALA A 206 -10.53 -5.81 -5.85
C ALA A 206 -9.22 -6.57 -6.02
N ASN A 207 -9.13 -7.70 -5.34
CA ASN A 207 -8.08 -8.68 -5.60
C ASN A 207 -8.67 -10.07 -5.72
N PHE A 208 -7.98 -10.94 -6.44
CA PHE A 208 -8.35 -12.33 -6.57
C PHE A 208 -7.13 -13.22 -6.34
N ARG A 209 -7.18 -13.98 -5.25
CA ARG A 209 -6.17 -14.97 -4.89
C ARG A 209 -6.66 -16.37 -5.20
N PHE A 210 -5.89 -17.11 -5.97
CA PHE A 210 -6.24 -18.48 -6.35
C PHE A 210 -6.01 -19.45 -5.20
N HIS A 211 -6.94 -20.41 -5.04
CA HIS A 211 -6.88 -21.51 -4.08
C HIS A 211 -7.39 -22.80 -4.76
N LEU A 212 -6.68 -23.19 -5.82
CA LEU A 212 -7.01 -24.43 -6.53
C LEU A 212 -6.76 -25.62 -5.60
N LYS A 213 -7.62 -26.63 -5.77
CA LYS A 213 -7.50 -27.87 -5.01
C LYS A 213 -6.06 -28.41 -5.06
N ASP A 214 -5.56 -28.83 -3.90
CA ASP A 214 -4.22 -29.38 -3.78
C ASP A 214 -4.04 -30.56 -4.74
N SER A 215 -3.13 -30.40 -5.66
CA SER A 215 -2.68 -31.46 -6.57
C SER A 215 -1.15 -31.43 -6.57
N ASP A 216 -0.55 -32.55 -6.86
CA ASP A 216 0.92 -32.63 -7.03
C ASP A 216 1.43 -31.85 -8.24
N SER A 217 0.52 -31.28 -9.03
CA SER A 217 0.84 -30.46 -10.19
C SER A 217 1.57 -29.18 -9.79
N TRP A 218 2.75 -29.00 -10.32
CA TRP A 218 3.52 -27.77 -10.15
C TRP A 218 2.76 -26.53 -10.67
N VAL A 219 1.87 -26.70 -11.66
CA VAL A 219 1.04 -25.64 -12.22
C VAL A 219 0.06 -25.12 -11.18
N HIS A 220 -0.63 -26.00 -10.44
CA HIS A 220 -1.55 -25.59 -9.37
C HIS A 220 -0.81 -24.87 -8.25
N LYS A 221 0.38 -25.35 -7.88
CA LYS A 221 1.22 -24.68 -6.87
C LYS A 221 1.65 -23.30 -7.32
N ALA A 222 2.01 -23.13 -8.60
CA ALA A 222 2.38 -21.84 -9.17
C ALA A 222 1.17 -20.88 -9.20
N ILE A 223 0.00 -21.35 -9.65
CA ILE A 223 -1.21 -20.51 -9.71
C ILE A 223 -1.65 -20.09 -8.31
N ASN A 224 -1.60 -20.98 -7.31
CA ASN A 224 -1.97 -20.66 -5.93
C ASN A 224 -1.05 -19.60 -5.27
N GLY A 225 0.13 -19.37 -5.84
CA GLY A 225 0.99 -18.26 -5.45
C GLY A 225 0.56 -16.88 -5.98
N VAL A 226 -0.37 -16.84 -6.94
CA VAL A 226 -0.77 -15.62 -7.65
C VAL A 226 -1.92 -14.92 -6.93
N ASN A 227 -1.79 -13.62 -6.75
CA ASN A 227 -2.85 -12.71 -6.39
C ASN A 227 -2.94 -11.60 -7.43
N LEU A 228 -4.06 -11.49 -8.11
CA LEU A 228 -4.32 -10.44 -9.10
C LEU A 228 -5.01 -9.27 -8.41
N MET A 229 -4.63 -8.05 -8.76
CA MET A 229 -5.13 -6.82 -8.14
C MET A 229 -5.58 -5.81 -9.18
N ALA A 230 -6.66 -5.12 -8.88
CA ALA A 230 -7.12 -3.96 -9.64
C ALA A 230 -7.63 -2.90 -8.69
N GLU A 231 -7.32 -1.64 -8.97
CA GLU A 231 -7.77 -0.53 -8.14
C GLU A 231 -8.05 0.73 -8.95
N MET A 232 -8.94 1.55 -8.43
CA MET A 232 -9.17 2.91 -8.88
C MET A 232 -8.99 3.84 -7.68
N VAL A 233 -7.97 4.71 -7.74
CA VAL A 233 -7.61 5.60 -6.63
C VAL A 233 -7.61 7.06 -7.09
N PRO A 234 -8.02 8.00 -6.20
CA PRO A 234 -7.90 9.41 -6.45
C PRO A 234 -6.48 9.91 -6.21
N GLY A 235 -6.19 11.12 -6.63
CA GLY A 235 -4.97 11.83 -6.27
C GLY A 235 -3.91 11.85 -7.36
N TYR A 236 -4.28 11.42 -8.56
CA TYR A 236 -3.42 11.67 -9.70
C TYR A 236 -3.43 13.15 -10.05
N THR A 237 -2.36 13.83 -9.67
CA THR A 237 -2.14 15.24 -9.99
C THR A 237 -1.12 15.34 -11.11
N ASP A 238 -1.48 15.96 -12.22
CA ASP A 238 -0.51 16.30 -13.26
C ASP A 238 0.35 17.48 -12.78
N VAL A 239 1.65 17.35 -13.00
CA VAL A 239 2.55 18.47 -12.91
C VAL A 239 2.36 19.30 -14.19
N LYS A 240 1.97 20.55 -14.06
CA LYS A 240 1.84 21.48 -15.19
C LYS A 240 3.22 21.82 -15.77
N GLU A 241 3.23 22.38 -16.98
CA GLU A 241 4.48 22.77 -17.65
C GLU A 241 5.30 23.80 -16.84
N ASP A 242 4.63 24.63 -16.04
CA ASP A 242 5.26 25.58 -15.13
C ASP A 242 5.69 24.94 -13.80
N LEU A 243 5.59 23.62 -13.66
CA LEU A 243 5.90 22.82 -12.47
C LEU A 243 5.02 23.09 -11.26
N THR A 244 3.90 23.73 -11.44
CA THR A 244 2.89 23.86 -10.41
C THR A 244 2.01 22.62 -10.38
N PHE A 245 1.56 22.23 -9.19
CA PHE A 245 0.55 21.21 -9.02
C PHE A 245 -0.84 21.82 -9.16
N ASP A 246 -1.78 21.05 -9.69
CA ASP A 246 -3.19 21.43 -9.66
C ASP A 246 -3.80 20.98 -8.31
N PRO A 247 -3.94 21.86 -7.32
CA PRO A 247 -4.38 21.47 -5.99
C PRO A 247 -5.85 21.02 -5.95
N ASP A 248 -6.62 21.38 -6.96
CA ASP A 248 -8.05 21.05 -7.06
C ASP A 248 -8.33 19.88 -8.02
N GLY A 249 -7.29 19.42 -8.70
CA GLY A 249 -7.38 18.48 -9.79
C GLY A 249 -7.16 17.01 -9.40
N ALA A 250 -7.70 16.54 -8.28
CA ALA A 250 -7.61 15.12 -7.93
C ALA A 250 -8.31 14.25 -8.97
N LYS A 251 -7.56 13.76 -9.94
CA LYS A 251 -8.04 12.82 -10.95
C LYS A 251 -7.92 11.39 -10.44
N TYR A 252 -8.77 10.51 -10.95
CA TYR A 252 -8.68 9.09 -10.68
C TYR A 252 -7.69 8.42 -11.63
N GLN A 253 -6.99 7.43 -11.10
CA GLN A 253 -6.18 6.50 -11.89
C GLN A 253 -6.62 5.06 -11.66
N VAL A 254 -6.51 4.24 -12.70
CA VAL A 254 -6.74 2.80 -12.64
C VAL A 254 -5.39 2.11 -12.70
N ASN A 255 -5.15 1.22 -11.76
CA ASN A 255 -3.93 0.42 -11.69
C ASN A 255 -4.28 -1.06 -11.71
N LEU A 256 -3.42 -1.85 -12.32
CA LEU A 256 -3.46 -3.31 -12.30
C LEU A 256 -2.19 -3.82 -11.64
N GLY A 257 -2.28 -4.93 -10.93
CA GLY A 257 -1.12 -5.51 -10.28
C GLY A 257 -1.22 -7.02 -10.09
N MET A 258 -0.08 -7.57 -9.76
CA MET A 258 0.06 -8.97 -9.40
C MET A 258 1.06 -9.10 -8.27
N GLU A 259 0.69 -9.85 -7.24
CA GLU A 259 1.61 -10.34 -6.22
C GLU A 259 1.82 -11.84 -6.45
N TYR A 260 3.06 -12.27 -6.40
CA TYR A 260 3.42 -13.68 -6.43
C TYR A 260 4.11 -14.08 -5.13
N SER A 261 3.49 -14.99 -4.40
CA SER A 261 4.00 -15.51 -3.14
C SER A 261 4.90 -16.70 -3.36
N PHE A 262 6.16 -16.58 -2.93
CA PHE A 262 7.13 -17.65 -2.86
C PHE A 262 7.20 -18.21 -1.45
N TRP A 263 7.59 -19.48 -1.33
CA TRP A 263 7.97 -20.12 -0.10
C TRP A 263 7.01 -19.83 1.07
N LYS A 264 5.75 -20.22 0.90
CA LYS A 264 4.72 -20.11 1.95
C LYS A 264 4.49 -18.68 2.46
N ASP A 265 4.48 -17.71 1.58
CA ASP A 265 4.26 -16.29 1.88
C ASP A 265 5.40 -15.56 2.61
N TYR A 266 6.57 -16.20 2.76
CA TYR A 266 7.72 -15.51 3.34
C TYR A 266 8.35 -14.48 2.39
N ILE A 267 8.27 -14.71 1.09
CA ILE A 267 8.82 -13.84 0.05
C ILE A 267 7.74 -13.59 -0.98
N ASN A 268 7.46 -12.32 -1.24
CA ASN A 268 6.47 -11.91 -2.22
C ASN A 268 7.09 -10.95 -3.21
N ALA A 269 6.88 -11.20 -4.49
CA ALA A 269 7.21 -10.25 -5.55
C ALA A 269 5.94 -9.54 -5.99
N VAL A 270 5.98 -8.22 -6.03
CA VAL A 270 4.86 -7.39 -6.46
C VAL A 270 5.24 -6.67 -7.73
N VAL A 271 4.33 -6.69 -8.68
CA VAL A 271 4.44 -6.03 -9.97
C VAL A 271 3.19 -5.18 -10.16
N GLU A 272 3.38 -3.93 -10.53
CA GLU A 272 2.30 -2.97 -10.73
C GLU A 272 2.37 -2.36 -12.12
N LEU A 273 1.23 -2.22 -12.74
CA LEU A 273 1.01 -1.47 -13.96
C LEU A 273 0.16 -0.24 -13.63
N ASN A 274 0.81 0.80 -13.18
CA ASN A 274 0.16 2.04 -12.75
C ASN A 274 -0.39 2.79 -13.96
N ARG A 275 -1.64 3.27 -13.83
CA ARG A 275 -2.40 3.90 -14.92
C ARG A 275 -2.53 2.98 -16.16
N CYS A 276 -2.46 1.66 -15.95
CA CYS A 276 -2.42 0.66 -17.01
C CYS A 276 -1.30 0.90 -18.06
N LYS A 277 -0.21 1.59 -17.67
CA LYS A 277 0.86 2.00 -18.58
C LYS A 277 2.25 1.94 -17.96
N TYR A 278 2.42 2.36 -16.71
CA TYR A 278 3.73 2.57 -16.11
C TYR A 278 4.05 1.46 -15.10
N PHE A 279 5.19 0.85 -15.31
CA PHE A 279 5.62 -0.29 -14.53
C PHE A 279 6.30 0.12 -13.24
N SER A 280 6.01 -0.58 -12.16
CA SER A 280 6.69 -0.52 -10.87
C SER A 280 6.76 -1.91 -10.27
N GLY A 281 7.65 -2.13 -9.32
CA GLY A 281 7.76 -3.44 -8.69
C GLY A 281 8.60 -3.45 -7.43
N GLY A 282 8.43 -4.48 -6.63
CA GLY A 282 9.12 -4.61 -5.36
C GLY A 282 9.13 -6.04 -4.84
N LEU A 283 9.89 -6.19 -3.76
CA LEU A 283 9.97 -7.43 -3.00
C LEU A 283 9.56 -7.17 -1.55
N VAL A 284 8.84 -8.12 -1.00
CA VAL A 284 8.34 -8.10 0.37
C VAL A 284 8.73 -9.38 1.08
N PHE A 285 9.32 -9.24 2.25
CA PHE A 285 9.63 -10.35 3.13
C PHE A 285 8.70 -10.30 4.34
N LYS A 286 8.08 -11.42 4.68
CA LYS A 286 7.19 -11.56 5.83
C LYS A 286 7.73 -12.61 6.77
N ILE A 287 7.76 -12.31 8.07
CA ILE A 287 8.15 -13.24 9.12
C ILE A 287 7.04 -13.27 10.16
N HIS A 288 6.46 -14.45 10.38
CA HIS A 288 5.46 -14.64 11.41
C HIS A 288 6.16 -15.01 12.73
N LEU A 289 6.17 -14.07 13.66
CA LEU A 289 6.72 -14.30 14.99
C LEU A 289 5.76 -15.20 15.79
N LYS A 290 6.31 -16.01 16.67
CA LYS A 290 5.52 -16.92 17.52
C LYS A 290 4.93 -16.23 18.73
#